data_222f4b96f425d4bdb075ded32c2e97fe
#
_entry.id   222f4b96f425d4bdb075ded32c2e97fe
#
_cell.length_a   1.000
_cell.length_b   1.000
_cell.length_c   1.000
_cell.angle_alpha   90.00
_cell.angle_beta   90.00
_cell.angle_gamma   90.00
#
_symmetry.space_group_name_H-M   'P 1'
#
loop_
_entity.id
_entity.type
_entity.pdbx_description
1 polymer ?
#
loop_
_entity_poly.entity_id
_entity_poly.type
_entity_poly.pdbx_seq_one_letter_code
_entity_poly.pdbx_strand_id
1 'polypeptide(L)'
;MYQSVLRLKDGTELTGGAAGNAIKSITLHTAVNAGQEFTIGSAFSDYIEAEIWADPGGSLQITAGDALTYYRQDDAGTRTQGGIFYAEKPTRTKRNSYKVTAYDTMSKLDADFSGWLHANQAQFPKTIWQLVQLACQRAGVALASSSLPINGSYSVQAFYADDLTCRQIISWAAEAAGCYAHMNADGKLQFLTYADKRSTVKITPDGASSSTAYYADSLSYEDYTVKAIEKVQIRQSDSDVGVIYPDSTTATNTYAVQGNLLLTTGTEANLKTVVQNLYNVLKNVTYTPCKVSVPSSSGLACGQIVHVKDARGREFDTYLMSATISSGKASFESVGSASRKSSSAVNSQSYKNLTGEMLEEEAV
;
A
#
# COMPACT_ATOMS: atom_id res chain seq x y z
N MET A 1 -7.62 -25.47 -0.63
CA MET A 1 -6.92 -24.64 -1.66
C MET A 1 -7.88 -23.55 -2.09
N TYR A 2 -7.45 -22.34 -2.43
CA TYR A 2 -8.39 -21.32 -2.93
C TYR A 2 -8.48 -21.37 -4.44
N GLN A 3 -9.70 -21.30 -4.95
CA GLN A 3 -9.99 -21.03 -6.35
C GLN A 3 -10.19 -19.51 -6.53
N SER A 4 -9.56 -18.94 -7.54
CA SER A 4 -9.77 -17.54 -7.92
C SER A 4 -11.00 -17.41 -8.81
N VAL A 5 -11.81 -16.40 -8.57
CA VAL A 5 -13.00 -16.06 -9.37
C VAL A 5 -12.92 -14.58 -9.75
N LEU A 6 -13.08 -14.26 -11.02
CA LEU A 6 -13.26 -12.90 -11.50
C LEU A 6 -14.71 -12.73 -11.97
N ARG A 7 -15.44 -11.81 -11.34
CA ARG A 7 -16.79 -11.44 -11.78
C ARG A 7 -16.69 -10.19 -12.64
N LEU A 8 -17.22 -10.27 -13.83
CA LEU A 8 -17.32 -9.17 -14.79
C LEU A 8 -18.50 -8.25 -14.45
N LYS A 9 -18.54 -7.08 -15.07
CA LYS A 9 -19.61 -6.08 -14.87
C LYS A 9 -21.02 -6.56 -15.24
N ASP A 10 -21.13 -7.51 -16.16
CA ASP A 10 -22.39 -8.14 -16.59
C ASP A 10 -22.85 -9.28 -15.66
N GLY A 11 -22.07 -9.57 -14.62
CA GLY A 11 -22.31 -10.67 -13.68
C GLY A 11 -21.70 -12.01 -14.11
N THR A 12 -21.13 -12.12 -15.31
CA THR A 12 -20.41 -13.32 -15.75
C THR A 12 -19.21 -13.59 -14.83
N GLU A 13 -19.02 -14.85 -14.47
CA GLU A 13 -17.92 -15.28 -13.63
C GLU A 13 -16.92 -16.12 -14.43
N LEU A 14 -15.66 -15.72 -14.36
CA LEU A 14 -14.53 -16.50 -14.87
C LEU A 14 -13.90 -17.26 -13.69
N THR A 15 -13.73 -18.56 -13.87
CA THR A 15 -13.13 -19.44 -12.87
C THR A 15 -11.98 -20.24 -13.48
N GLY A 16 -11.17 -20.88 -12.66
CA GLY A 16 -10.20 -21.88 -13.13
C GLY A 16 -10.92 -23.13 -13.61
N GLY A 17 -10.64 -23.58 -14.83
CA GLY A 17 -11.29 -24.77 -15.40
C GLY A 17 -11.07 -24.93 -16.90
N ALA A 18 -11.62 -25.98 -17.49
CA ALA A 18 -11.35 -26.36 -18.88
C ALA A 18 -12.39 -25.85 -19.89
N ALA A 19 -13.49 -25.28 -19.45
CA ALA A 19 -14.61 -24.87 -20.33
C ALA A 19 -14.78 -23.36 -20.35
N GLY A 20 -14.94 -22.79 -21.55
CA GLY A 20 -15.24 -21.38 -21.77
C GLY A 20 -14.05 -20.43 -21.53
N ASN A 21 -14.36 -19.17 -21.27
CA ASN A 21 -13.38 -18.20 -20.79
C ASN A 21 -12.97 -18.60 -19.37
N ALA A 22 -11.76 -19.10 -19.20
CA ALA A 22 -11.27 -19.64 -17.93
C ALA A 22 -9.99 -18.95 -17.48
N ILE A 23 -9.87 -18.75 -16.17
CA ILE A 23 -8.64 -18.27 -15.56
C ILE A 23 -7.60 -19.39 -15.62
N LYS A 24 -6.50 -19.18 -16.33
CA LYS A 24 -5.35 -20.07 -16.33
C LYS A 24 -4.45 -19.81 -15.14
N SER A 25 -4.20 -18.53 -14.86
CA SER A 25 -3.46 -18.07 -13.68
C SER A 25 -3.96 -16.69 -13.28
N ILE A 26 -3.85 -16.38 -12.01
CA ILE A 26 -4.08 -15.03 -11.49
C ILE A 26 -3.13 -14.80 -10.33
N THR A 27 -2.56 -13.62 -10.30
CA THR A 27 -1.69 -13.15 -9.22
C THR A 27 -2.19 -11.78 -8.77
N LEU A 28 -2.36 -11.63 -7.47
CA LEU A 28 -2.63 -10.34 -6.82
C LEU A 28 -1.33 -9.79 -6.25
N HIS A 29 -1.02 -8.56 -6.59
CA HIS A 29 0.07 -7.78 -6.03
C HIS A 29 -0.52 -6.70 -5.12
N THR A 30 -0.09 -6.67 -3.86
CA THR A 30 -0.57 -5.74 -2.85
C THR A 30 0.58 -5.24 -2.01
N ALA A 31 0.57 -3.96 -1.64
CA ALA A 31 1.60 -3.39 -0.79
C ALA A 31 1.06 -2.22 0.06
N VAL A 32 1.56 -2.13 1.28
CA VAL A 32 1.39 -0.98 2.17
C VAL A 32 2.68 -0.16 2.28
N ASN A 33 3.78 -0.74 1.83
CA ASN A 33 5.07 -0.09 1.63
C ASN A 33 5.75 -0.76 0.43
N ALA A 34 5.91 -0.02 -0.63
CA ALA A 34 6.53 -0.50 -1.87
C ALA A 34 8.00 -0.05 -2.02
N GLY A 35 8.50 0.77 -1.08
CA GLY A 35 9.91 1.24 -1.07
C GLY A 35 10.86 0.20 -0.49
N GLN A 36 12.17 0.48 -0.57
CA GLN A 36 13.24 -0.36 0.01
C GLN A 36 13.46 -0.09 1.51
N GLU A 37 12.86 0.98 2.03
CA GLU A 37 12.93 1.39 3.43
C GLU A 37 11.52 1.48 4.03
N PHE A 38 11.43 1.37 5.35
CA PHE A 38 10.17 1.65 6.03
C PHE A 38 9.73 3.09 5.77
N THR A 39 8.53 3.25 5.22
CA THR A 39 7.92 4.56 4.95
C THR A 39 6.48 4.62 5.44
N ILE A 40 6.02 5.82 5.77
CA ILE A 40 4.61 6.16 5.92
C ILE A 40 4.16 6.96 4.69
N GLY A 41 2.86 7.09 4.48
CA GLY A 41 2.32 7.87 3.36
C GLY A 41 2.15 7.07 2.07
N SER A 42 2.38 5.76 2.09
CA SER A 42 2.14 4.92 0.91
C SER A 42 0.66 4.97 0.49
N ALA A 43 0.44 5.10 -0.82
CA ALA A 43 -0.86 5.02 -1.49
C ALA A 43 -0.71 4.11 -2.73
N PHE A 44 -0.28 2.87 -2.48
CA PHE A 44 -0.06 1.87 -3.51
C PHE A 44 -1.38 1.44 -4.14
N SER A 45 -1.39 1.27 -5.46
CA SER A 45 -2.52 0.67 -6.16
C SER A 45 -2.28 -0.83 -6.28
N ASP A 46 -3.08 -1.60 -5.59
CA ASP A 46 -3.06 -3.05 -5.74
C ASP A 46 -3.45 -3.41 -7.17
N TYR A 47 -2.86 -4.46 -7.71
CA TYR A 47 -3.20 -4.90 -9.05
C TYR A 47 -3.24 -6.42 -9.17
N ILE A 48 -4.01 -6.89 -10.13
CA ILE A 48 -4.04 -8.30 -10.52
C ILE A 48 -3.48 -8.48 -11.93
N GLU A 49 -2.73 -9.56 -12.10
CA GLU A 49 -2.34 -10.08 -13.39
C GLU A 49 -3.02 -11.43 -13.61
N ALA A 50 -3.78 -11.55 -14.69
CA ALA A 50 -4.47 -12.78 -15.02
C ALA A 50 -4.11 -13.24 -16.45
N GLU A 51 -3.86 -14.52 -16.63
CA GLU A 51 -3.86 -15.18 -17.94
C GLU A 51 -5.21 -15.89 -18.10
N ILE A 52 -5.95 -15.50 -19.13
CA ILE A 52 -7.31 -15.98 -19.39
C ILE A 52 -7.35 -16.68 -20.73
N TRP A 53 -7.93 -17.87 -20.76
CA TRP A 53 -8.28 -18.57 -21.98
C TRP A 53 -9.61 -18.04 -22.51
N ALA A 54 -9.63 -17.64 -23.80
CA ALA A 54 -10.86 -17.35 -24.51
C ALA A 54 -11.28 -18.56 -25.34
N ASP A 55 -12.58 -18.73 -25.57
CA ASP A 55 -13.11 -19.78 -26.44
C ASP A 55 -12.51 -19.70 -27.85
N PRO A 56 -12.26 -20.84 -28.51
CA PRO A 56 -11.86 -20.86 -29.92
C PRO A 56 -12.90 -20.16 -30.79
N GLY A 57 -12.50 -19.05 -31.41
CA GLY A 57 -13.42 -18.22 -32.21
C GLY A 57 -14.24 -17.18 -31.45
N GLY A 58 -14.17 -17.20 -30.09
CA GLY A 58 -14.73 -16.17 -29.21
C GLY A 58 -13.78 -15.00 -28.96
N SER A 59 -14.35 -13.86 -28.58
CA SER A 59 -13.62 -12.72 -28.09
C SER A 59 -13.56 -12.75 -26.55
N LEU A 60 -12.48 -12.23 -25.98
CA LEU A 60 -12.45 -11.95 -24.55
C LEU A 60 -13.53 -10.92 -24.19
N GLN A 61 -14.31 -11.20 -23.15
CA GLN A 61 -15.41 -10.32 -22.70
C GLN A 61 -14.92 -9.15 -21.82
N ILE A 62 -13.61 -8.92 -21.73
CA ILE A 62 -13.00 -7.85 -20.93
C ILE A 62 -12.44 -6.79 -21.87
N THR A 63 -12.78 -5.53 -21.60
CA THR A 63 -12.26 -4.35 -22.29
C THR A 63 -11.60 -3.38 -21.32
N ALA A 64 -10.81 -2.44 -21.83
CA ALA A 64 -10.18 -1.42 -20.99
C ALA A 64 -11.23 -0.62 -20.20
N GLY A 65 -10.99 -0.44 -18.91
CA GLY A 65 -11.87 0.27 -17.97
C GLY A 65 -12.99 -0.59 -17.37
N ASP A 66 -13.13 -1.87 -17.78
CA ASP A 66 -14.12 -2.75 -17.17
C ASP A 66 -13.78 -3.05 -15.73
N ALA A 67 -14.78 -2.95 -14.84
CA ALA A 67 -14.66 -3.33 -13.45
C ALA A 67 -14.71 -4.86 -13.31
N LEU A 68 -13.71 -5.40 -12.62
CA LEU A 68 -13.56 -6.82 -12.30
C LEU A 68 -13.61 -6.96 -10.78
N THR A 69 -14.52 -7.78 -10.25
CA THR A 69 -14.49 -8.10 -8.81
C THR A 69 -13.76 -9.42 -8.62
N TYR A 70 -12.67 -9.39 -7.86
CA TYR A 70 -11.86 -10.57 -7.54
C TYR A 70 -12.35 -11.23 -6.26
N TYR A 71 -12.56 -12.53 -6.31
CA TYR A 71 -12.87 -13.36 -5.15
C TYR A 71 -11.88 -14.50 -5.01
N ARG A 72 -11.65 -14.90 -3.78
CA ARG A 72 -11.04 -16.17 -3.40
C ARG A 72 -12.14 -17.08 -2.85
N GLN A 73 -12.29 -18.26 -3.41
CA GLN A 73 -13.28 -19.24 -2.99
C GLN A 73 -12.55 -20.44 -2.39
N ASP A 74 -12.89 -20.83 -1.17
CA ASP A 74 -12.32 -22.01 -0.50
C ASP A 74 -12.95 -23.31 -1.00
N ASP A 75 -12.42 -24.45 -0.51
CA ASP A 75 -12.91 -25.78 -0.90
C ASP A 75 -14.36 -26.07 -0.40
N ALA A 76 -14.85 -25.28 0.57
CA ALA A 76 -16.22 -25.33 1.05
C ALA A 76 -17.18 -24.45 0.22
N GLY A 77 -16.65 -23.71 -0.76
CA GLY A 77 -17.42 -22.79 -1.59
C GLY A 77 -17.60 -21.39 -0.99
N THR A 78 -17.01 -21.12 0.19
CA THR A 78 -17.09 -19.79 0.81
C THR A 78 -16.22 -18.79 0.05
N ARG A 79 -16.81 -17.65 -0.27
CA ARG A 79 -16.14 -16.59 -1.03
C ARG A 79 -15.71 -15.44 -0.16
N THR A 80 -14.48 -15.02 -0.33
CA THR A 80 -13.93 -13.80 0.26
C THR A 80 -13.62 -12.84 -0.89
N GLN A 81 -14.21 -11.64 -0.88
CA GLN A 81 -13.89 -10.60 -1.84
C GLN A 81 -12.48 -10.07 -1.59
N GLY A 82 -11.66 -10.10 -2.62
CA GLY A 82 -10.28 -9.60 -2.57
C GLY A 82 -10.15 -8.16 -3.03
N GLY A 83 -11.09 -7.66 -3.84
CA GLY A 83 -11.08 -6.28 -4.31
C GLY A 83 -11.87 -6.06 -5.58
N ILE A 84 -11.98 -4.78 -5.98
CA ILE A 84 -12.53 -4.32 -7.25
C ILE A 84 -11.40 -3.71 -8.05
N PHE A 85 -11.17 -4.22 -9.25
CA PHE A 85 -10.07 -3.85 -10.13
C PHE A 85 -10.61 -3.35 -11.48
N TYR A 86 -9.93 -2.41 -12.11
CA TYR A 86 -10.28 -1.83 -13.40
C TYR A 86 -9.26 -2.29 -14.45
N ALA A 87 -9.72 -3.01 -15.45
CA ALA A 87 -8.89 -3.63 -16.46
C ALA A 87 -8.20 -2.59 -17.36
N GLU A 88 -6.93 -2.81 -17.65
CA GLU A 88 -6.26 -2.23 -18.78
C GLU A 88 -6.70 -2.93 -20.08
N LYS A 89 -6.22 -2.44 -21.23
CA LYS A 89 -6.49 -3.11 -22.50
C LYS A 89 -5.86 -4.50 -22.50
N PRO A 90 -6.65 -5.58 -22.58
CA PRO A 90 -6.12 -6.94 -22.60
C PRO A 90 -5.16 -7.16 -23.77
N THR A 91 -4.05 -7.86 -23.52
CA THR A 91 -3.04 -8.19 -24.52
C THR A 91 -3.15 -9.65 -24.91
N ARG A 92 -3.28 -9.93 -26.21
CA ARG A 92 -3.29 -11.30 -26.72
C ARG A 92 -1.89 -11.88 -26.71
N THR A 93 -1.68 -12.96 -25.96
CA THR A 93 -0.36 -13.64 -25.85
C THR A 93 -0.24 -14.86 -26.77
N LYS A 94 -1.35 -15.56 -27.00
CA LYS A 94 -1.45 -16.74 -27.89
C LYS A 94 -2.82 -16.75 -28.60
N ARG A 95 -3.05 -17.74 -29.47
CA ARG A 95 -4.30 -17.83 -30.26
C ARG A 95 -5.57 -17.65 -29.41
N ASN A 96 -5.59 -18.28 -28.23
CA ASN A 96 -6.75 -18.28 -27.33
C ASN A 96 -6.35 -17.85 -25.90
N SER A 97 -5.30 -17.05 -25.72
CA SER A 97 -4.82 -16.63 -24.42
C SER A 97 -4.60 -15.13 -24.40
N TYR A 98 -5.03 -14.49 -23.31
CA TYR A 98 -4.91 -13.05 -23.08
C TYR A 98 -4.29 -12.80 -21.70
N LYS A 99 -3.37 -11.86 -21.64
CA LYS A 99 -2.93 -11.24 -20.39
C LYS A 99 -3.87 -10.07 -20.08
N VAL A 100 -4.40 -10.04 -18.86
CA VAL A 100 -5.23 -8.97 -18.30
C VAL A 100 -4.55 -8.44 -17.07
N THR A 101 -4.18 -7.18 -17.09
CA THR A 101 -3.74 -6.43 -15.92
C THR A 101 -4.88 -5.53 -15.48
N ALA A 102 -5.17 -5.47 -14.20
CA ALA A 102 -6.22 -4.58 -13.68
C ALA A 102 -5.79 -4.02 -12.32
N TYR A 103 -5.98 -2.71 -12.15
CA TYR A 103 -5.62 -1.96 -10.95
C TYR A 103 -6.84 -1.68 -10.09
N ASP A 104 -6.65 -1.62 -8.79
CA ASP A 104 -7.72 -1.29 -7.86
C ASP A 104 -8.22 0.16 -8.01
N THR A 105 -9.19 0.55 -7.18
CA THR A 105 -9.80 1.88 -7.22
C THR A 105 -8.79 3.02 -6.93
N MET A 106 -7.62 2.72 -6.33
CA MET A 106 -6.55 3.70 -6.11
C MET A 106 -6.09 4.34 -7.43
N SER A 107 -6.11 3.59 -8.54
CA SER A 107 -5.72 4.11 -9.86
C SER A 107 -6.57 5.31 -10.32
N LYS A 108 -7.82 5.44 -9.87
CA LYS A 108 -8.66 6.61 -10.16
C LYS A 108 -8.14 7.90 -9.52
N LEU A 109 -7.38 7.78 -8.43
CA LEU A 109 -6.77 8.93 -7.75
C LEU A 109 -5.61 9.55 -8.53
N ASP A 110 -5.19 8.97 -9.67
CA ASP A 110 -4.26 9.61 -10.60
C ASP A 110 -4.87 10.80 -11.37
N ALA A 111 -6.16 11.07 -11.14
CA ALA A 111 -6.84 12.26 -11.65
C ALA A 111 -6.13 13.55 -11.20
N ASP A 112 -6.11 14.55 -12.11
CA ASP A 112 -5.53 15.86 -11.85
C ASP A 112 -6.18 16.58 -10.66
N PHE A 113 -5.33 17.12 -9.79
CA PHE A 113 -5.71 18.02 -8.69
C PHE A 113 -5.20 19.45 -8.89
N SER A 114 -4.17 19.66 -9.75
CA SER A 114 -3.54 20.98 -9.99
C SER A 114 -4.54 22.00 -10.45
N GLY A 115 -5.40 21.66 -11.41
CA GLY A 115 -6.39 22.57 -11.96
C GLY A 115 -7.36 23.08 -10.91
N TRP A 116 -7.79 22.21 -9.97
CA TRP A 116 -8.60 22.66 -8.83
C TRP A 116 -7.79 23.54 -7.88
N LEU A 117 -6.57 23.15 -7.55
CA LEU A 117 -5.71 23.87 -6.62
C LEU A 117 -5.47 25.30 -7.10
N HIS A 118 -5.11 25.50 -8.37
CA HIS A 118 -4.85 26.81 -8.96
C HIS A 118 -6.10 27.71 -8.96
N ALA A 119 -7.27 27.14 -9.25
CA ALA A 119 -8.51 27.89 -9.32
C ALA A 119 -9.11 28.27 -7.95
N ASN A 120 -8.64 27.64 -6.87
CA ASN A 120 -9.29 27.74 -5.56
C ASN A 120 -8.37 28.17 -4.42
N GLN A 121 -7.29 28.89 -4.72
CA GLN A 121 -6.33 29.40 -3.73
C GLN A 121 -7.00 30.22 -2.61
N ALA A 122 -8.04 30.99 -2.93
CA ALA A 122 -8.79 31.80 -1.96
C ALA A 122 -9.63 30.96 -0.98
N GLN A 123 -9.80 29.66 -1.20
CA GLN A 123 -10.53 28.76 -0.31
C GLN A 123 -9.67 28.19 0.84
N PHE A 124 -8.38 28.47 0.84
CA PHE A 124 -7.48 28.11 1.94
C PHE A 124 -7.60 29.12 3.10
N PRO A 125 -7.32 28.73 4.35
CA PRO A 125 -6.81 27.40 4.73
C PRO A 125 -7.86 26.29 4.69
N LYS A 126 -7.40 25.03 4.41
CA LYS A 126 -8.22 23.82 4.51
C LYS A 126 -7.55 22.81 5.44
N THR A 127 -8.35 22.01 6.14
CA THR A 127 -7.77 20.91 6.91
C THR A 127 -7.26 19.79 5.98
N ILE A 128 -6.27 19.00 6.44
CA ILE A 128 -5.80 17.82 5.68
C ILE A 128 -6.99 16.92 5.32
N TRP A 129 -7.91 16.69 6.27
CA TRP A 129 -9.09 15.86 6.01
C TRP A 129 -10.00 16.42 4.93
N GLN A 130 -10.21 17.74 4.89
CA GLN A 130 -10.98 18.38 3.81
C GLN A 130 -10.30 18.21 2.44
N LEU A 131 -8.97 18.25 2.38
CA LEU A 131 -8.25 18.00 1.13
C LEU A 131 -8.37 16.53 0.69
N VAL A 132 -8.34 15.56 1.63
CA VAL A 132 -8.63 14.16 1.36
C VAL A 132 -10.02 13.97 0.76
N GLN A 133 -11.04 14.57 1.38
CA GLN A 133 -12.43 14.51 0.89
C GLN A 133 -12.56 15.08 -0.52
N LEU A 134 -11.92 16.22 -0.78
CA LEU A 134 -11.89 16.83 -2.11
C LEU A 134 -11.22 15.97 -3.15
N ALA A 135 -10.04 15.40 -2.84
CA ALA A 135 -9.32 14.52 -3.74
C ALA A 135 -10.17 13.28 -4.10
N CYS A 136 -10.79 12.66 -3.09
CA CYS A 136 -11.67 11.52 -3.30
C CYS A 136 -12.91 11.88 -4.12
N GLN A 137 -13.54 13.03 -3.85
CA GLN A 137 -14.69 13.50 -4.60
C GLN A 137 -14.36 13.73 -6.08
N ARG A 138 -13.22 14.36 -6.37
CA ARG A 138 -12.76 14.62 -7.75
C ARG A 138 -12.47 13.34 -8.52
N ALA A 139 -11.86 12.36 -7.86
CA ALA A 139 -11.53 11.07 -8.45
C ALA A 139 -12.73 10.08 -8.48
N GLY A 140 -13.87 10.44 -7.89
CA GLY A 140 -15.03 9.52 -7.78
C GLY A 140 -14.74 8.32 -6.88
N VAL A 141 -13.92 8.47 -5.83
CA VAL A 141 -13.53 7.42 -4.89
C VAL A 141 -14.28 7.59 -3.58
N ALA A 142 -14.91 6.52 -3.10
CA ALA A 142 -15.58 6.54 -1.80
C ALA A 142 -14.59 6.35 -0.66
N LEU A 143 -14.87 7.00 0.48
CA LEU A 143 -14.11 6.84 1.73
C LEU A 143 -14.75 5.76 2.61
N ALA A 144 -13.92 4.88 3.17
CA ALA A 144 -14.28 3.96 4.25
C ALA A 144 -13.94 4.56 5.62
N SER A 145 -12.82 5.29 5.72
CA SER A 145 -12.45 6.03 6.93
C SER A 145 -13.29 7.29 7.08
N SER A 146 -13.68 7.64 8.30
CA SER A 146 -14.40 8.90 8.63
C SER A 146 -13.47 10.04 9.01
N SER A 147 -12.20 9.75 9.29
CA SER A 147 -11.15 10.68 9.67
C SER A 147 -9.77 10.09 9.42
N LEU A 148 -8.73 10.91 9.49
CA LEU A 148 -7.36 10.44 9.60
C LEU A 148 -7.04 10.01 11.04
N PRO A 149 -6.10 9.06 11.25
CA PRO A 149 -5.70 8.60 12.60
C PRO A 149 -5.20 9.74 13.50
N ILE A 150 -4.37 10.64 12.97
CA ILE A 150 -3.84 11.83 13.64
C ILE A 150 -3.77 12.99 12.63
N ASN A 151 -3.59 14.19 13.12
CA ASN A 151 -3.30 15.42 12.36
C ASN A 151 -4.33 15.80 11.26
N GLY A 152 -5.47 15.12 11.17
CA GLY A 152 -6.49 15.40 10.13
C GLY A 152 -7.08 16.82 10.21
N SER A 153 -7.07 17.44 11.38
CA SER A 153 -7.52 18.83 11.62
C SER A 153 -6.43 19.88 11.38
N TYR A 154 -5.19 19.48 11.06
CA TYR A 154 -4.13 20.44 10.75
C TYR A 154 -4.54 21.34 9.59
N SER A 155 -4.33 22.66 9.77
CA SER A 155 -4.74 23.70 8.83
C SER A 155 -3.65 23.96 7.80
N VAL A 156 -3.86 23.50 6.59
CA VAL A 156 -2.96 23.65 5.44
C VAL A 156 -3.17 25.04 4.84
N GLN A 157 -2.09 25.80 4.68
CA GLN A 157 -2.11 27.09 4.00
C GLN A 157 -2.12 26.91 2.48
N ALA A 158 -2.45 27.95 1.75
CA ALA A 158 -2.38 27.94 0.29
C ALA A 158 -0.97 27.60 -0.19
N PHE A 159 -0.88 26.68 -1.15
CA PHE A 159 0.37 26.26 -1.77
C PHE A 159 0.19 26.14 -3.27
N TYR A 160 1.28 25.98 -4.00
CA TYR A 160 1.27 25.86 -5.45
C TYR A 160 2.00 24.61 -5.87
N ALA A 161 1.43 23.85 -6.79
CA ALA A 161 2.05 22.67 -7.37
C ALA A 161 1.46 22.41 -8.76
N ASP A 162 2.33 22.18 -9.71
CA ASP A 162 1.98 21.69 -11.05
C ASP A 162 2.01 20.16 -11.06
N ASP A 163 1.29 19.54 -11.98
CA ASP A 163 1.23 18.07 -12.15
C ASP A 163 0.82 17.30 -10.88
N LEU A 164 0.05 17.93 -9.98
CA LEU A 164 -0.41 17.32 -8.74
C LEU A 164 -1.61 16.41 -8.99
N THR A 165 -1.53 15.15 -8.54
CA THR A 165 -2.64 14.22 -8.62
C THR A 165 -3.41 14.15 -7.31
N CYS A 166 -4.66 13.66 -7.37
CA CYS A 166 -5.43 13.35 -6.17
C CYS A 166 -4.69 12.31 -5.30
N ARG A 167 -3.98 11.33 -5.90
CA ARG A 167 -3.19 10.32 -5.18
C ARG A 167 -2.06 10.96 -4.36
N GLN A 168 -1.40 11.98 -4.88
CA GLN A 168 -0.35 12.70 -4.14
C GLN A 168 -0.92 13.41 -2.90
N ILE A 169 -2.11 14.01 -3.00
CA ILE A 169 -2.79 14.57 -1.83
C ILE A 169 -3.09 13.48 -0.78
N ILE A 170 -3.59 12.32 -1.21
CA ILE A 170 -3.86 11.17 -0.32
C ILE A 170 -2.58 10.68 0.35
N SER A 171 -1.50 10.56 -0.42
CA SER A 171 -0.20 10.11 0.07
C SER A 171 0.39 11.09 1.09
N TRP A 172 0.41 12.37 0.80
CA TRP A 172 0.85 13.41 1.74
C TRP A 172 -0.01 13.46 3.01
N ALA A 173 -1.33 13.28 2.86
CA ALA A 173 -2.23 13.22 4.01
C ALA A 173 -1.96 11.98 4.88
N ALA A 174 -1.72 10.82 4.27
CA ALA A 174 -1.34 9.59 4.97
C ALA A 174 0.01 9.74 5.68
N GLU A 175 1.01 10.37 5.04
CA GLU A 175 2.30 10.66 5.65
C GLU A 175 2.16 11.60 6.85
N ALA A 176 1.42 12.70 6.70
CA ALA A 176 1.14 13.63 7.79
C ALA A 176 0.37 12.96 8.95
N ALA A 177 -0.37 11.89 8.67
CA ALA A 177 -1.13 11.12 9.64
C ALA A 177 -0.39 9.86 10.17
N GLY A 178 0.86 9.65 9.80
CA GLY A 178 1.66 8.51 10.27
C GLY A 178 1.11 7.14 9.87
N CYS A 179 0.44 7.06 8.73
CA CYS A 179 -0.26 5.87 8.27
C CYS A 179 0.00 5.59 6.79
N TYR A 180 -0.69 4.62 6.23
CA TYR A 180 -0.74 4.36 4.79
C TYR A 180 -2.21 4.38 4.32
N ALA A 181 -2.39 4.69 3.05
CA ALA A 181 -3.68 4.66 2.36
C ALA A 181 -3.81 3.37 1.56
N HIS A 182 -4.94 2.70 1.63
CA HIS A 182 -5.18 1.43 0.96
C HIS A 182 -6.66 1.29 0.60
N MET A 183 -6.97 0.57 -0.46
CA MET A 183 -8.36 0.24 -0.79
C MET A 183 -8.82 -0.98 0.01
N ASN A 184 -10.02 -0.91 0.55
CA ASN A 184 -10.65 -2.11 1.11
C ASN A 184 -11.25 -2.98 0.00
N ALA A 185 -11.77 -4.15 0.35
CA ALA A 185 -12.36 -5.09 -0.61
C ALA A 185 -13.53 -4.48 -1.42
N ASP A 186 -14.25 -3.49 -0.89
CA ASP A 186 -15.33 -2.78 -1.57
C ASP A 186 -14.84 -1.65 -2.49
N GLY A 187 -13.53 -1.48 -2.64
CA GLY A 187 -12.92 -0.40 -3.42
C GLY A 187 -13.07 0.98 -2.79
N LYS A 188 -13.20 1.06 -1.46
CA LYS A 188 -13.27 2.32 -0.70
C LYS A 188 -11.91 2.61 -0.05
N LEU A 189 -11.50 3.86 -0.07
CA LEU A 189 -10.25 4.31 0.53
C LEU A 189 -10.31 4.28 2.06
N GLN A 190 -9.31 3.67 2.68
CA GLN A 190 -9.10 3.65 4.13
C GLN A 190 -7.68 4.06 4.49
N PHE A 191 -7.52 4.59 5.70
CA PHE A 191 -6.24 4.97 6.30
C PHE A 191 -5.94 4.05 7.47
N LEU A 192 -4.79 3.39 7.45
CA LEU A 192 -4.43 2.32 8.38
C LEU A 192 -3.04 2.57 8.95
N THR A 193 -2.87 2.35 10.26
CA THR A 193 -1.58 2.46 10.93
C THR A 193 -0.87 1.11 11.00
N TYR A 194 0.47 1.13 11.06
CA TYR A 194 1.26 -0.09 11.24
C TYR A 194 1.10 -0.70 12.64
N ALA A 195 0.79 0.13 13.66
CA ALA A 195 0.83 -0.28 15.06
C ALA A 195 -0.32 -1.21 15.49
N ASP A 196 -1.46 -1.20 14.79
CA ASP A 196 -2.73 -1.70 15.34
C ASP A 196 -3.16 -3.08 14.81
N LYS A 197 -2.36 -3.72 13.95
CA LYS A 197 -2.77 -4.94 13.25
C LYS A 197 -1.85 -6.12 13.51
N ARG A 198 -1.74 -6.52 14.78
CA ARG A 198 -1.09 -7.79 15.09
C ARG A 198 -1.98 -8.96 14.65
N SER A 199 -1.44 -9.83 13.80
CA SER A 199 -2.12 -11.07 13.41
C SER A 199 -2.22 -12.03 14.60
N THR A 200 -3.33 -12.73 14.68
CA THR A 200 -3.48 -13.88 15.60
C THR A 200 -2.81 -15.14 15.01
N VAL A 201 -2.58 -15.16 13.69
CA VAL A 201 -1.88 -16.25 13.00
C VAL A 201 -0.39 -15.99 13.06
N LYS A 202 0.38 -16.98 13.56
CA LYS A 202 1.83 -16.97 13.57
C LYS A 202 2.37 -17.71 12.35
N ILE A 203 3.61 -17.45 11.97
CA ILE A 203 4.33 -18.19 10.93
C ILE A 203 5.35 -19.10 11.62
N THR A 204 5.21 -20.41 11.45
CA THR A 204 6.06 -21.42 12.12
C THR A 204 6.45 -22.55 11.14
N PRO A 205 7.47 -23.36 11.44
CA PRO A 205 7.85 -24.47 10.56
C PRO A 205 6.77 -25.55 10.42
N ASP A 206 6.01 -25.80 11.47
CA ASP A 206 5.04 -26.91 11.60
C ASP A 206 3.58 -26.50 11.39
N GLY A 207 3.28 -25.20 11.47
CA GLY A 207 1.91 -24.70 11.34
C GLY A 207 0.96 -25.15 12.47
N ALA A 208 1.50 -25.52 13.63
CA ALA A 208 0.69 -25.98 14.76
C ALA A 208 0.01 -24.83 15.47
N SER A 209 -1.20 -25.08 16.05
CA SER A 209 -1.95 -24.19 16.95
C SER A 209 -1.95 -22.70 16.60
N SER A 210 -2.95 -22.23 15.88
CA SER A 210 -3.11 -20.81 15.47
C SER A 210 -1.91 -20.27 14.67
N SER A 211 -1.25 -21.13 13.89
CA SER A 211 -0.14 -20.77 13.04
C SER A 211 -0.33 -21.32 11.64
N THR A 212 0.46 -20.78 10.69
CA THR A 212 0.58 -21.31 9.34
C THR A 212 2.01 -21.75 9.10
N ALA A 213 2.19 -22.90 8.43
CA ALA A 213 3.51 -23.35 8.02
C ALA A 213 4.01 -22.51 6.84
N TYR A 214 5.29 -22.15 6.85
CA TYR A 214 5.92 -21.60 5.65
C TYR A 214 6.44 -22.73 4.76
N TYR A 215 6.55 -22.46 3.46
CA TYR A 215 7.13 -23.41 2.52
C TYR A 215 8.62 -23.62 2.79
N ALA A 216 9.09 -24.84 2.67
CA ALA A 216 10.50 -25.16 2.84
C ALA A 216 11.37 -24.22 1.99
N ASP A 217 12.48 -23.76 2.55
CA ASP A 217 13.46 -22.86 1.94
C ASP A 217 12.91 -21.49 1.50
N SER A 218 11.71 -21.11 1.93
CA SER A 218 11.09 -19.83 1.56
C SER A 218 11.25 -18.72 2.59
N LEU A 219 11.72 -19.03 3.81
CA LEU A 219 11.98 -18.04 4.84
C LEU A 219 13.43 -17.58 4.75
N SER A 220 13.61 -16.29 4.48
CA SER A 220 14.88 -15.57 4.67
C SER A 220 14.64 -14.33 5.49
N TYR A 221 15.60 -13.93 6.31
CA TYR A 221 15.47 -12.75 7.17
C TYR A 221 16.85 -12.13 7.42
N GLU A 222 16.85 -10.84 7.74
CA GLU A 222 18.05 -10.11 8.07
C GLU A 222 18.55 -10.49 9.47
N ASP A 223 19.84 -10.31 9.72
CA ASP A 223 20.48 -10.60 11.01
C ASP A 223 20.31 -9.44 12.02
N TYR A 224 19.64 -8.37 11.61
CA TYR A 224 19.36 -7.20 12.41
C TYR A 224 17.86 -6.96 12.58
N THR A 225 17.53 -6.16 13.58
CA THR A 225 16.19 -5.59 13.78
C THR A 225 16.23 -4.11 13.40
N VAL A 226 15.25 -3.67 12.62
CA VAL A 226 15.03 -2.23 12.35
C VAL A 226 14.79 -1.53 13.66
N LYS A 227 15.63 -0.54 13.97
CA LYS A 227 15.57 0.19 15.24
C LYS A 227 14.38 1.16 15.26
N ALA A 228 13.85 1.35 16.46
CA ALA A 228 12.84 2.36 16.71
C ALA A 228 13.28 3.75 16.22
N ILE A 229 12.32 4.52 15.70
CA ILE A 229 12.54 5.92 15.34
C ILE A 229 12.78 6.72 16.61
N GLU A 230 13.95 7.33 16.72
CA GLU A 230 14.38 8.10 17.89
C GLU A 230 13.94 9.56 17.81
N LYS A 231 13.77 10.10 16.59
CA LYS A 231 13.19 11.43 16.36
C LYS A 231 12.54 11.52 14.98
N VAL A 232 11.63 12.46 14.85
CA VAL A 232 10.98 12.81 13.59
C VAL A 232 11.30 14.25 13.26
N GLN A 233 11.60 14.52 12.00
CA GLN A 233 11.83 15.85 11.45
C GLN A 233 10.85 16.13 10.32
N ILE A 234 10.21 17.28 10.33
CA ILE A 234 9.51 17.83 9.17
C ILE A 234 10.39 18.89 8.54
N ARG A 235 10.84 18.66 7.31
CA ARG A 235 11.69 19.60 6.56
C ARG A 235 10.83 20.54 5.74
N GLN A 236 11.08 21.84 5.87
CA GLN A 236 10.39 22.89 5.09
C GLN A 236 11.10 23.19 3.76
N SER A 237 12.36 22.76 3.60
CA SER A 237 13.16 22.89 2.39
C SER A 237 14.09 21.70 2.26
N ASP A 238 14.91 21.66 1.20
CA ASP A 238 15.94 20.65 1.00
C ASP A 238 17.13 20.76 1.98
N SER A 239 17.14 21.82 2.79
CA SER A 239 18.07 21.99 3.92
C SER A 239 17.56 21.26 5.17
N ASP A 240 18.42 21.14 6.20
CA ASP A 240 18.04 20.59 7.51
C ASP A 240 17.17 21.56 8.34
N VAL A 241 16.62 22.60 7.73
CA VAL A 241 15.73 23.54 8.40
C VAL A 241 14.34 22.93 8.49
N GLY A 242 13.75 23.00 9.67
CA GLY A 242 12.42 22.46 9.94
C GLY A 242 12.18 22.22 11.42
N VAL A 243 11.14 21.46 11.72
CA VAL A 243 10.74 21.14 13.10
C VAL A 243 11.12 19.71 13.42
N ILE A 244 11.76 19.51 14.57
CA ILE A 244 12.22 18.22 15.07
C ILE A 244 11.54 17.90 16.40
N TYR A 245 11.23 16.62 16.64
CA TYR A 245 10.77 16.13 17.92
C TYR A 245 11.20 14.65 18.14
N PRO A 246 11.64 14.25 19.36
CA PRO A 246 12.09 15.12 20.43
C PRO A 246 13.35 15.90 20.02
N ASP A 247 13.59 17.03 20.67
CA ASP A 247 14.82 17.80 20.50
C ASP A 247 15.93 17.13 21.32
N SER A 248 16.54 16.11 20.71
CA SER A 248 17.61 15.30 21.31
C SER A 248 18.86 15.35 20.45
N THR A 249 19.98 15.71 21.06
CA THR A 249 21.29 15.74 20.40
C THR A 249 21.93 14.36 20.24
N THR A 250 21.46 13.36 21.00
CA THR A 250 22.02 12.00 21.00
C THR A 250 21.29 11.03 20.08
N ALA A 251 20.06 11.36 19.69
CA ALA A 251 19.26 10.52 18.78
C ALA A 251 19.83 10.57 17.36
N THR A 252 20.08 9.41 16.77
CA THR A 252 20.67 9.26 15.44
C THR A 252 19.72 8.69 14.41
N ASN A 253 18.73 7.87 14.84
CA ASN A 253 17.76 7.26 13.94
C ASN A 253 16.57 8.20 13.69
N THR A 254 16.70 9.06 12.69
CA THR A 254 15.73 10.12 12.38
C THR A 254 14.83 9.72 11.21
N TYR A 255 13.51 9.88 11.38
CA TYR A 255 12.56 9.87 10.28
C TYR A 255 12.32 11.30 9.78
N ALA A 256 12.64 11.59 8.53
CA ALA A 256 12.42 12.91 7.94
C ALA A 256 11.22 12.87 6.97
N VAL A 257 10.23 13.73 7.24
CA VAL A 257 9.15 14.07 6.31
C VAL A 257 9.66 15.21 5.43
N GLN A 258 9.78 14.97 4.14
CA GLN A 258 10.34 15.94 3.20
C GLN A 258 9.48 15.99 1.93
N GLY A 259 9.32 17.18 1.35
CA GLY A 259 8.56 17.36 0.10
C GLY A 259 7.05 17.26 0.26
N ASN A 260 6.52 17.12 1.47
CA ASN A 260 5.09 17.11 1.75
C ASN A 260 4.55 18.54 1.77
N LEU A 261 3.95 18.98 0.66
CA LEU A 261 3.49 20.37 0.52
C LEU A 261 2.33 20.72 1.46
N LEU A 262 1.64 19.75 2.03
CA LEU A 262 0.61 20.03 3.06
C LEU A 262 1.25 20.54 4.38
N LEU A 263 2.54 20.29 4.59
CA LEU A 263 3.26 20.63 5.81
C LEU A 263 4.32 21.73 5.62
N THR A 264 4.82 21.93 4.40
CA THR A 264 5.96 22.86 4.14
C THR A 264 5.64 24.33 4.37
N THR A 265 4.37 24.72 4.28
CA THR A 265 3.91 26.10 4.50
C THR A 265 3.50 26.39 5.94
N GLY A 266 3.63 25.42 6.83
CA GLY A 266 3.28 25.56 8.24
C GLY A 266 4.25 26.45 9.02
N THR A 267 3.79 27.07 10.10
CA THR A 267 4.67 27.72 11.08
C THR A 267 5.30 26.68 12.00
N GLU A 268 6.45 26.99 12.58
CA GLU A 268 7.12 26.12 13.57
C GLU A 268 6.16 25.68 14.69
N ALA A 269 5.38 26.61 15.22
CA ALA A 269 4.45 26.34 16.31
C ALA A 269 3.36 25.30 15.92
N ASN A 270 2.81 25.43 14.70
CA ASN A 270 1.79 24.51 14.20
C ASN A 270 2.37 23.14 13.88
N LEU A 271 3.55 23.08 13.29
CA LEU A 271 4.25 21.85 12.93
C LEU A 271 4.77 21.07 14.15
N LYS A 272 5.04 21.75 15.27
CA LYS A 272 5.51 21.10 16.50
C LYS A 272 4.53 20.04 17.00
N THR A 273 3.25 20.32 16.97
CA THR A 273 2.20 19.35 17.33
C THR A 273 2.15 18.19 16.33
N VAL A 274 2.28 18.48 15.02
CA VAL A 274 2.25 17.46 13.97
C VAL A 274 3.42 16.49 14.14
N VAL A 275 4.63 17.00 14.30
CA VAL A 275 5.84 16.17 14.44
C VAL A 275 5.81 15.33 15.72
N GLN A 276 5.28 15.88 16.82
CA GLN A 276 5.12 15.16 18.10
C GLN A 276 4.12 14.00 17.95
N ASN A 277 3.00 14.22 17.28
CA ASN A 277 2.03 13.17 17.01
C ASN A 277 2.63 12.08 16.12
N LEU A 278 3.35 12.43 15.07
CA LEU A 278 4.07 11.48 14.21
C LEU A 278 5.09 10.65 15.00
N TYR A 279 5.91 11.30 15.85
CA TYR A 279 6.85 10.59 16.70
C TYR A 279 6.17 9.57 17.61
N ASN A 280 5.02 9.93 18.21
CA ASN A 280 4.28 9.02 19.08
C ASN A 280 3.77 7.76 18.37
N VAL A 281 3.48 7.84 17.09
CA VAL A 281 3.11 6.68 16.26
C VAL A 281 4.34 5.86 15.88
N LEU A 282 5.46 6.50 15.53
CA LEU A 282 6.61 5.85 14.92
C LEU A 282 7.63 5.28 15.90
N LYS A 283 7.71 5.85 17.12
CA LYS A 283 8.74 5.50 18.12
C LYS A 283 8.78 4.03 18.55
N ASN A 284 7.70 3.28 18.32
CA ASN A 284 7.61 1.86 18.71
C ASN A 284 7.71 0.90 17.52
N VAL A 285 7.97 1.41 16.32
CA VAL A 285 8.08 0.58 15.12
C VAL A 285 9.45 -0.11 15.10
N THR A 286 9.44 -1.40 15.44
CA THR A 286 10.62 -2.28 15.40
C THR A 286 10.23 -3.62 14.82
N TYR A 287 11.06 -4.20 13.95
CA TYR A 287 10.79 -5.49 13.32
C TYR A 287 12.07 -6.02 12.67
N THR A 288 12.07 -7.31 12.33
CA THR A 288 13.14 -7.92 11.53
C THR A 288 12.65 -8.04 10.09
N PRO A 289 13.33 -7.44 9.09
CA PRO A 289 12.99 -7.60 7.68
C PRO A 289 13.10 -9.07 7.26
N CYS A 290 12.14 -9.54 6.49
CA CYS A 290 12.15 -10.93 6.02
C CYS A 290 11.35 -11.10 4.71
N LYS A 291 11.64 -12.21 4.03
CA LYS A 291 10.82 -12.75 2.94
C LYS A 291 10.33 -14.12 3.36
N VAL A 292 9.03 -14.38 3.18
CA VAL A 292 8.45 -15.67 3.56
C VAL A 292 7.28 -16.01 2.64
N SER A 293 7.15 -17.28 2.31
CA SER A 293 5.99 -17.78 1.56
C SER A 293 5.20 -18.77 2.40
N VAL A 294 3.90 -18.57 2.41
CA VAL A 294 2.92 -19.37 3.15
C VAL A 294 1.78 -19.81 2.23
N PRO A 295 0.95 -20.79 2.62
CA PRO A 295 -0.28 -21.07 1.88
C PRO A 295 -1.17 -19.83 1.76
N SER A 296 -1.74 -19.59 0.58
CA SER A 296 -2.65 -18.45 0.34
C SER A 296 -3.90 -18.47 1.23
N SER A 297 -4.19 -19.63 1.84
CA SER A 297 -5.28 -19.83 2.82
C SER A 297 -4.93 -19.38 4.24
N SER A 298 -3.73 -18.88 4.49
CA SER A 298 -3.27 -18.49 5.83
C SER A 298 -4.09 -17.39 6.50
N GLY A 299 -4.85 -16.61 5.73
CA GLY A 299 -5.57 -15.44 6.25
C GLY A 299 -4.70 -14.21 6.52
N LEU A 300 -3.41 -14.29 6.22
CA LEU A 300 -2.48 -13.16 6.36
C LEU A 300 -2.69 -12.12 5.26
N ALA A 301 -2.48 -10.84 5.61
CA ALA A 301 -2.60 -9.71 4.70
C ALA A 301 -1.49 -8.68 4.96
N CYS A 302 -1.21 -7.85 3.96
CA CYS A 302 -0.31 -6.71 4.11
C CYS A 302 -0.79 -5.75 5.21
N GLY A 303 0.15 -5.09 5.88
CA GLY A 303 -0.08 -4.19 7.00
C GLY A 303 -0.17 -4.87 8.36
N GLN A 304 -0.15 -6.20 8.43
CA GLN A 304 -0.16 -6.93 9.71
C GLN A 304 1.25 -7.10 10.30
N ILE A 305 1.33 -7.05 11.63
CA ILE A 305 2.49 -7.52 12.38
C ILE A 305 2.31 -9.02 12.62
N VAL A 306 3.32 -9.81 12.29
CA VAL A 306 3.29 -11.26 12.42
C VAL A 306 4.47 -11.75 13.23
N HIS A 307 4.22 -12.69 14.13
CA HIS A 307 5.25 -13.40 14.84
C HIS A 307 5.76 -14.58 13.99
N VAL A 308 7.07 -14.65 13.80
CA VAL A 308 7.74 -15.67 12.98
C VAL A 308 8.66 -16.49 13.87
N LYS A 309 8.63 -17.81 13.70
CA LYS A 309 9.58 -18.75 14.29
C LYS A 309 10.25 -19.56 13.17
N ASP A 310 11.56 -19.58 13.15
CA ASP A 310 12.30 -20.40 12.19
C ASP A 310 12.50 -21.86 12.66
N ALA A 311 13.01 -22.71 11.78
CA ALA A 311 13.28 -24.12 12.09
C ALA A 311 14.39 -24.34 13.14
N ARG A 312 15.19 -23.30 13.45
CA ARG A 312 16.24 -23.35 14.48
C ARG A 312 15.78 -22.79 15.82
N GLY A 313 14.51 -22.35 15.91
CA GLY A 313 13.92 -21.81 17.13
C GLY A 313 14.13 -20.31 17.34
N ARG A 314 14.71 -19.57 16.39
CA ARG A 314 14.77 -18.11 16.44
C ARG A 314 13.37 -17.54 16.24
N GLU A 315 12.99 -16.58 17.07
CA GLU A 315 11.69 -15.91 17.05
C GLU A 315 11.86 -14.41 16.85
N PHE A 316 11.00 -13.81 16.03
CA PHE A 316 10.99 -12.37 15.79
C PHE A 316 9.63 -11.91 15.27
N ASP A 317 9.37 -10.61 15.40
CA ASP A 317 8.20 -9.97 14.79
C ASP A 317 8.60 -9.28 13.48
N THR A 318 7.70 -9.30 12.51
CA THR A 318 7.85 -8.60 11.23
C THR A 318 6.56 -7.92 10.80
N TYR A 319 6.67 -6.92 9.91
CA TYR A 319 5.53 -6.34 9.19
C TYR A 319 5.39 -6.97 7.82
N LEU A 320 4.20 -7.37 7.42
CA LEU A 320 3.92 -7.81 6.06
C LEU A 320 3.69 -6.58 5.18
N MET A 321 4.73 -6.08 4.51
CA MET A 321 4.70 -4.79 3.80
C MET A 321 4.23 -4.92 2.37
N SER A 322 4.63 -5.97 1.68
CA SER A 322 4.16 -6.30 0.33
C SER A 322 3.86 -7.78 0.20
N ALA A 323 3.01 -8.14 -0.74
CA ALA A 323 2.69 -9.52 -1.02
C ALA A 323 2.38 -9.77 -2.50
N THR A 324 2.82 -10.94 -2.96
CA THR A 324 2.38 -11.54 -4.21
C THR A 324 1.58 -12.79 -3.89
N ILE A 325 0.30 -12.80 -4.25
CA ILE A 325 -0.65 -13.86 -3.87
C ILE A 325 -1.18 -14.55 -5.12
N SER A 326 -0.94 -15.86 -5.23
CA SER A 326 -1.49 -16.75 -6.24
C SER A 326 -2.45 -17.76 -5.62
N SER A 327 -3.05 -18.64 -6.42
CA SER A 327 -4.07 -19.61 -5.96
C SER A 327 -3.62 -20.53 -4.82
N GLY A 328 -2.33 -20.87 -4.74
CA GLY A 328 -1.81 -21.76 -3.70
C GLY A 328 -0.82 -21.11 -2.73
N LYS A 329 -0.25 -19.97 -3.09
CA LYS A 329 0.90 -19.39 -2.41
C LYS A 329 0.73 -17.88 -2.19
N ALA A 330 1.05 -17.41 -1.00
CA ALA A 330 1.23 -16.01 -0.67
C ALA A 330 2.69 -15.78 -0.27
N SER A 331 3.39 -14.93 -0.99
CA SER A 331 4.77 -14.52 -0.69
C SER A 331 4.75 -13.11 -0.12
N PHE A 332 5.23 -12.96 1.10
CA PHE A 332 5.29 -11.69 1.80
C PHE A 332 6.73 -11.21 1.93
N GLU A 333 6.89 -9.91 1.91
CA GLU A 333 8.17 -9.26 2.11
C GLU A 333 8.03 -8.08 3.09
N SER A 334 9.03 -7.91 3.93
CA SER A 334 9.27 -6.69 4.69
C SER A 334 10.68 -6.17 4.44
N VAL A 335 10.83 -4.87 4.38
CA VAL A 335 12.07 -4.17 4.03
C VAL A 335 12.42 -3.15 5.10
N GLY A 336 13.68 -2.74 5.15
CA GLY A 336 14.16 -1.68 6.05
C GLY A 336 15.61 -1.88 6.44
N SER A 337 16.30 -0.80 6.71
CA SER A 337 17.68 -0.82 7.21
C SER A 337 17.74 -0.88 8.75
N ALA A 338 18.84 -1.36 9.29
CA ALA A 338 19.05 -1.44 10.74
C ALA A 338 18.87 -0.10 11.47
N SER A 339 19.30 0.99 10.84
CA SER A 339 19.05 2.37 11.28
C SER A 339 19.11 3.33 10.10
N ARG A 340 18.32 4.39 10.17
CA ARG A 340 18.33 5.44 9.15
C ARG A 340 19.51 6.39 9.37
N LYS A 341 20.18 6.80 8.29
CA LYS A 341 21.19 7.84 8.35
C LYS A 341 20.50 9.22 8.36
N SER A 342 20.86 10.07 9.30
CA SER A 342 20.24 11.40 9.48
C SER A 342 20.46 12.36 8.30
N SER A 343 21.50 12.14 7.50
CA SER A 343 21.87 13.03 6.38
C SER A 343 21.36 12.60 5.03
N SER A 344 20.92 11.37 4.90
CA SER A 344 20.40 10.94 3.63
C SER A 344 19.00 11.49 3.51
N ALA A 345 18.80 12.32 2.54
CA ALA A 345 17.50 12.57 2.02
C ALA A 345 16.69 11.27 2.10
N VAL A 346 15.83 11.16 3.11
CA VAL A 346 14.75 10.21 3.01
C VAL A 346 13.92 10.78 1.88
N ASN A 347 14.34 10.33 0.71
CA ASN A 347 13.64 10.51 -0.52
C ASN A 347 12.92 11.84 -0.71
N SER A 348 13.66 12.79 -1.27
CA SER A 348 13.11 13.67 -2.29
C SER A 348 12.54 12.90 -3.49
N GLN A 349 12.37 11.59 -3.39
CA GLN A 349 11.56 10.87 -4.35
C GLN A 349 10.17 11.45 -4.23
N SER A 350 9.90 12.37 -5.14
CA SER A 350 8.53 12.78 -5.41
C SER A 350 7.73 11.49 -5.58
N TYR A 351 6.53 11.43 -5.07
CA TYR A 351 5.62 10.29 -5.27
C TYR A 351 5.41 9.93 -6.75
N LYS A 352 5.78 10.81 -7.68
CA LYS A 352 6.00 10.51 -9.09
C LYS A 352 6.88 9.25 -9.26
N ASN A 353 7.93 9.11 -8.48
CA ASN A 353 8.86 7.99 -8.60
C ASN A 353 8.30 6.70 -7.97
N LEU A 354 7.57 6.76 -6.86
CA LEU A 354 7.00 5.56 -6.25
C LEU A 354 5.86 4.93 -7.08
N THR A 355 5.20 5.71 -7.92
CA THR A 355 4.16 5.21 -8.83
C THR A 355 4.64 5.03 -10.27
N GLY A 356 5.63 5.82 -10.71
CA GLY A 356 6.15 5.79 -12.07
C GLY A 356 7.28 4.76 -12.26
N GLU A 357 8.24 4.70 -11.36
CA GLU A 357 9.38 3.75 -11.47
C GLU A 357 8.95 2.30 -11.31
N MET A 358 7.95 2.01 -10.46
CA MET A 358 7.41 0.65 -10.38
C MET A 358 6.66 0.23 -11.65
N LEU A 359 6.18 1.17 -12.45
CA LEU A 359 5.55 0.90 -13.75
C LEU A 359 6.58 0.88 -14.88
N GLU A 360 7.73 1.54 -14.74
CA GLU A 360 8.79 1.59 -15.76
C GLU A 360 9.81 0.47 -15.63
N GLU A 361 10.12 -0.02 -14.41
CA GLU A 361 11.04 -1.17 -14.24
C GLU A 361 10.44 -2.52 -14.70
N GLU A 362 9.12 -2.64 -14.79
CA GLU A 362 8.47 -3.82 -15.38
C GLU A 362 8.23 -3.70 -16.90
N ALA A 363 8.59 -2.58 -17.52
CA ALA A 363 8.40 -2.33 -18.95
C ALA A 363 9.67 -2.55 -19.80
N VAL A 364 10.79 -3.05 -19.21
CA VAL A 364 12.03 -3.40 -19.93
C VAL A 364 12.25 -4.90 -20.01
#